data_f2e3e0636d11bbb32196d0a5cf3d133c
#
_entry.id   f2e3e0636d11bbb32196d0a5cf3d133c
#
_cell.length_a   1.000
_cell.length_b   1.000
_cell.length_c   1.000
_cell.angle_alpha   90.00
_cell.angle_beta   90.00
_cell.angle_gamma   90.00
#
_symmetry.space_group_name_H-M   'P 1'
#
loop_
_entity.id
_entity.type
_entity.pdbx_description
1 polymer ?
#
loop_
_entity_poly.entity_id
_entity_poly.type
_entity_poly.pdbx_seq_one_letter_code
_entity_poly.pdbx_strand_id
1 'polypeptide(L)'
;GYGVINGSLVYVYSQDASVMGGTIGEMHAKKIARLYEFAQKTGAPVIGLVDCAGMRLQEATDALNGFGEIYMAQAMASGVIPQITAVFGNCGGGLALIPALTDFTFMEGKKAKLFVNSPNALAGNNADKCDTAAADFQSEKAGLVDVVADEAAILAQIRQLVSMLPANNEDEAFEEECADDLNRASAELANCTGDTSIALSTIADDNVFFEVKEAYAKEMVTGFVRLNGQTVGCVANRSEVYGEDGEKTETFDSVLTPAGCEKATEFITFCDAFNIPVLSLTNVKGYEATLCSEKKIAKAVAKLTYAFADATVPKVNVVIGKAFGSAYVTMNSKAVGADMVYAWPDAEIGMMDANQAAKIMYADADAATIREK
;
A
#
# COMPACT_ATOMS: atom_id res chain seq x y z
N GLY A 1 -5.21 -16.38 -20.22
CA GLY A 1 -4.33 -16.10 -21.36
C GLY A 1 -3.03 -15.45 -20.93
N TYR A 2 -2.21 -15.08 -21.89
CA TYR A 2 -0.97 -14.32 -21.67
C TYR A 2 -0.80 -13.26 -22.76
N GLY A 3 -0.03 -12.24 -22.46
CA GLY A 3 0.25 -11.14 -23.36
C GLY A 3 1.47 -10.35 -22.92
N VAL A 4 1.65 -9.18 -23.53
CA VAL A 4 2.78 -8.29 -23.23
C VAL A 4 2.26 -6.90 -22.88
N ILE A 5 2.72 -6.36 -21.78
CA ILE A 5 2.51 -4.97 -21.36
C ILE A 5 3.87 -4.28 -21.34
N ASN A 6 4.06 -3.28 -22.20
CA ASN A 6 5.30 -2.48 -22.28
C ASN A 6 6.58 -3.34 -22.32
N GLY A 7 6.56 -4.45 -23.06
CA GLY A 7 7.68 -5.38 -23.18
C GLY A 7 7.70 -6.53 -22.16
N SER A 8 6.98 -6.42 -21.06
CA SER A 8 6.92 -7.44 -20.00
C SER A 8 5.83 -8.47 -20.24
N LEU A 9 6.18 -9.76 -20.15
CA LEU A 9 5.22 -10.87 -20.21
C LEU A 9 4.29 -10.80 -18.99
N VAL A 10 2.98 -10.98 -19.22
CA VAL A 10 1.98 -11.08 -18.15
C VAL A 10 1.00 -12.21 -18.43
N TYR A 11 0.46 -12.81 -17.39
CA TYR A 11 -0.65 -13.75 -17.46
C TYR A 11 -1.93 -13.09 -16.95
N VAL A 12 -3.03 -13.32 -17.68
CA VAL A 12 -4.31 -12.68 -17.38
C VAL A 12 -5.43 -13.71 -17.39
N TYR A 13 -6.25 -13.72 -16.35
CA TYR A 13 -7.57 -14.34 -16.39
C TYR A 13 -8.66 -13.27 -16.26
N SER A 14 -9.78 -13.51 -16.96
CA SER A 14 -10.94 -12.62 -16.91
C SER A 14 -12.19 -13.46 -16.75
N GLN A 15 -13.06 -13.05 -15.87
CA GLN A 15 -14.35 -13.69 -15.66
C GLN A 15 -15.42 -13.00 -16.50
N ASP A 16 -16.28 -13.80 -17.14
CA ASP A 16 -17.39 -13.32 -17.94
C ASP A 16 -18.71 -13.56 -17.18
N ALA A 17 -19.24 -12.49 -16.58
CA ALA A 17 -20.50 -12.56 -15.85
C ALA A 17 -21.71 -12.91 -16.72
N SER A 18 -21.63 -12.78 -18.04
CA SER A 18 -22.71 -13.21 -18.97
C SER A 18 -22.85 -14.73 -19.02
N VAL A 19 -21.80 -15.48 -18.65
CA VAL A 19 -21.79 -16.93 -18.63
C VAL A 19 -21.97 -17.44 -17.20
N MET A 20 -23.17 -17.89 -16.86
CA MET A 20 -23.53 -18.42 -15.53
C MET A 20 -23.17 -17.45 -14.37
N GLY A 21 -23.26 -16.13 -14.61
CA GLY A 21 -22.89 -15.11 -13.61
C GLY A 21 -21.39 -15.06 -13.29
N GLY A 22 -20.52 -15.56 -14.18
CA GLY A 22 -19.09 -15.66 -13.90
C GLY A 22 -18.71 -16.67 -12.82
N THR A 23 -19.67 -17.48 -12.31
CA THR A 23 -19.47 -18.38 -11.17
C THR A 23 -18.33 -19.37 -11.35
N ILE A 24 -17.57 -19.60 -10.29
CA ILE A 24 -16.44 -20.53 -10.28
C ILE A 24 -16.94 -21.94 -10.02
N GLY A 25 -16.73 -22.82 -11.00
CA GLY A 25 -16.82 -24.27 -10.88
C GLY A 25 -15.44 -24.92 -11.00
N GLU A 26 -15.39 -26.25 -10.97
CA GLU A 26 -14.15 -27.03 -10.99
C GLU A 26 -13.21 -26.65 -12.15
N MET A 27 -13.74 -26.67 -13.38
CA MET A 27 -12.92 -26.38 -14.57
C MET A 27 -12.50 -24.93 -14.67
N HIS A 28 -13.33 -23.99 -14.18
CA HIS A 28 -12.97 -22.58 -14.08
C HIS A 28 -11.80 -22.39 -13.13
N ALA A 29 -11.88 -22.98 -11.92
CA ALA A 29 -10.81 -22.94 -10.91
C ALA A 29 -9.50 -23.57 -11.44
N LYS A 30 -9.58 -24.75 -12.04
CA LYS A 30 -8.41 -25.43 -12.65
C LYS A 30 -7.73 -24.59 -13.73
N LYS A 31 -8.49 -23.81 -14.52
CA LYS A 31 -7.90 -22.90 -15.50
C LYS A 31 -7.11 -21.78 -14.82
N ILE A 32 -7.64 -21.20 -13.74
CA ILE A 32 -6.94 -20.14 -12.98
C ILE A 32 -5.68 -20.73 -12.31
N ALA A 33 -5.81 -21.84 -11.58
CA ALA A 33 -4.67 -22.50 -10.93
C ALA A 33 -3.57 -22.88 -11.95
N ARG A 34 -3.96 -23.41 -13.12
CA ARG A 34 -3.02 -23.74 -14.19
C ARG A 34 -2.32 -22.51 -14.77
N LEU A 35 -3.03 -21.37 -14.85
CA LEU A 35 -2.43 -20.10 -15.27
C LEU A 35 -1.34 -19.65 -14.29
N TYR A 36 -1.58 -19.78 -12.98
CA TYR A 36 -0.59 -19.51 -11.94
C TYR A 36 0.64 -20.41 -12.06
N GLU A 37 0.46 -21.72 -12.35
CA GLU A 37 1.59 -22.62 -12.59
C GLU A 37 2.47 -22.16 -13.76
N PHE A 38 1.87 -21.70 -14.86
CA PHE A 38 2.63 -21.18 -15.99
C PHE A 38 3.33 -19.86 -15.64
N ALA A 39 2.62 -18.95 -14.96
CA ALA A 39 3.15 -17.65 -14.55
C ALA A 39 4.38 -17.82 -13.63
N GLN A 40 4.30 -18.71 -12.63
CA GLN A 40 5.43 -19.00 -11.74
C GLN A 40 6.63 -19.66 -12.49
N LYS A 41 6.36 -20.56 -13.44
CA LYS A 41 7.41 -21.19 -14.25
C LYS A 41 8.14 -20.22 -15.18
N THR A 42 7.47 -19.18 -15.61
CA THR A 42 8.03 -18.17 -16.52
C THR A 42 8.49 -16.90 -15.78
N GLY A 43 8.22 -16.82 -14.47
CA GLY A 43 8.55 -15.65 -13.67
C GLY A 43 7.79 -14.40 -14.14
N ALA A 44 6.48 -14.49 -14.38
CA ALA A 44 5.70 -13.39 -14.93
C ALA A 44 4.50 -13.04 -14.03
N PRO A 45 4.10 -11.75 -13.91
CA PRO A 45 2.97 -11.32 -13.11
C PRO A 45 1.63 -11.93 -13.54
N VAL A 46 0.71 -12.07 -12.59
CA VAL A 46 -0.67 -12.49 -12.85
C VAL A 46 -1.63 -11.33 -12.59
N ILE A 47 -2.53 -11.10 -13.55
CA ILE A 47 -3.60 -10.12 -13.47
C ILE A 47 -4.95 -10.84 -13.51
N GLY A 48 -5.76 -10.68 -12.47
CA GLY A 48 -7.11 -11.21 -12.38
C GLY A 48 -8.15 -10.12 -12.59
N LEU A 49 -9.00 -10.26 -13.61
CA LEU A 49 -10.14 -9.37 -13.86
C LEU A 49 -11.41 -10.06 -13.38
N VAL A 50 -11.96 -9.59 -12.25
CA VAL A 50 -12.99 -10.28 -11.47
C VAL A 50 -14.36 -9.66 -11.69
N ASP A 51 -15.30 -10.49 -12.13
CA ASP A 51 -16.75 -10.23 -12.10
C ASP A 51 -17.47 -11.59 -11.94
N CYS A 52 -17.79 -11.95 -10.70
CA CYS A 52 -18.19 -13.31 -10.36
C CYS A 52 -19.23 -13.32 -9.23
N ALA A 53 -20.34 -13.98 -9.48
CA ALA A 53 -21.39 -14.16 -8.48
C ALA A 53 -21.06 -15.19 -7.37
N GLY A 54 -19.83 -15.73 -7.36
CA GLY A 54 -19.35 -16.64 -6.34
C GLY A 54 -19.20 -18.09 -6.80
N MET A 55 -19.45 -19.05 -5.90
CA MET A 55 -19.33 -20.48 -6.15
C MET A 55 -20.48 -21.00 -7.01
N ARG A 56 -20.18 -21.87 -7.96
CA ARG A 56 -21.20 -22.57 -8.76
C ARG A 56 -21.84 -23.68 -7.95
N LEU A 57 -23.04 -23.42 -7.44
CA LEU A 57 -23.74 -24.31 -6.53
C LEU A 57 -24.06 -25.69 -7.14
N GLN A 58 -24.24 -25.76 -8.46
CA GLN A 58 -24.53 -27.00 -9.18
C GLN A 58 -23.35 -28.00 -9.14
N GLU A 59 -22.13 -27.54 -8.94
CA GLU A 59 -20.93 -28.37 -8.84
C GLU A 59 -20.55 -28.68 -7.39
N ALA A 60 -21.28 -28.13 -6.42
CA ALA A 60 -21.18 -28.44 -4.99
C ALA A 60 -19.74 -28.50 -4.45
N THR A 61 -19.31 -29.68 -3.98
CA THR A 61 -17.97 -29.89 -3.39
C THR A 61 -16.83 -29.73 -4.37
N ASP A 62 -17.04 -29.96 -5.67
CA ASP A 62 -16.00 -29.80 -6.68
C ASP A 62 -15.69 -28.31 -6.91
N ALA A 63 -16.72 -27.45 -6.92
CA ALA A 63 -16.53 -26.00 -6.93
C ALA A 63 -15.85 -25.50 -5.62
N LEU A 64 -16.21 -26.06 -4.48
CA LEU A 64 -15.59 -25.73 -3.19
C LEU A 64 -14.09 -26.11 -3.19
N ASN A 65 -13.76 -27.30 -3.66
CA ASN A 65 -12.35 -27.72 -3.82
C ASN A 65 -11.59 -26.78 -4.76
N GLY A 66 -12.24 -26.35 -5.86
CA GLY A 66 -11.66 -25.41 -6.81
C GLY A 66 -11.27 -24.07 -6.19
N PHE A 67 -12.05 -23.53 -5.25
CA PHE A 67 -11.64 -22.34 -4.49
C PHE A 67 -10.34 -22.58 -3.71
N GLY A 68 -10.20 -23.74 -3.07
CA GLY A 68 -8.97 -24.13 -2.37
C GLY A 68 -7.76 -24.20 -3.30
N GLU A 69 -7.94 -24.71 -4.52
CA GLU A 69 -6.87 -24.77 -5.53
C GLU A 69 -6.42 -23.35 -5.95
N ILE A 70 -7.34 -22.40 -6.11
CA ILE A 70 -7.00 -21.00 -6.41
C ILE A 70 -6.26 -20.38 -5.24
N TYR A 71 -6.76 -20.50 -4.01
CA TYR A 71 -6.10 -19.94 -2.82
C TYR A 71 -4.69 -20.48 -2.64
N MET A 72 -4.51 -21.79 -2.83
CA MET A 72 -3.19 -22.42 -2.76
C MET A 72 -2.24 -21.85 -3.83
N ALA A 73 -2.73 -21.71 -5.07
CA ALA A 73 -1.93 -21.19 -6.17
C ALA A 73 -1.49 -19.73 -5.90
N GLN A 74 -2.39 -18.89 -5.38
CA GLN A 74 -2.07 -17.51 -5.01
C GLN A 74 -1.09 -17.45 -3.84
N ALA A 75 -1.31 -18.25 -2.79
CA ALA A 75 -0.42 -18.28 -1.64
C ALA A 75 1.01 -18.74 -2.02
N MET A 76 1.13 -19.72 -2.91
CA MET A 76 2.43 -20.19 -3.39
C MET A 76 3.12 -19.20 -4.36
N ALA A 77 2.36 -18.31 -4.98
CA ALA A 77 2.88 -17.25 -5.85
C ALA A 77 3.28 -15.98 -5.08
N SER A 78 2.83 -15.84 -3.83
CA SER A 78 3.14 -14.68 -2.98
C SER A 78 4.64 -14.52 -2.77
N GLY A 79 5.17 -13.33 -3.04
CA GLY A 79 6.59 -13.02 -2.97
C GLY A 79 7.44 -13.70 -4.06
N VAL A 80 6.82 -14.37 -5.04
CA VAL A 80 7.52 -15.01 -6.18
C VAL A 80 7.26 -14.24 -7.47
N ILE A 81 6.01 -13.94 -7.74
CA ILE A 81 5.55 -13.11 -8.87
C ILE A 81 4.53 -12.08 -8.40
N PRO A 82 4.51 -10.86 -8.94
CA PRO A 82 3.49 -9.87 -8.61
C PRO A 82 2.09 -10.35 -9.01
N GLN A 83 1.13 -10.13 -8.12
CA GLN A 83 -0.26 -10.53 -8.28
C GLN A 83 -1.17 -9.30 -8.20
N ILE A 84 -1.96 -9.06 -9.22
CA ILE A 84 -2.86 -7.90 -9.33
C ILE A 84 -4.28 -8.39 -9.53
N THR A 85 -5.22 -7.90 -8.75
CA THR A 85 -6.66 -8.16 -8.94
C THR A 85 -7.40 -6.85 -9.23
N ALA A 86 -8.27 -6.88 -10.25
CA ALA A 86 -9.19 -5.78 -10.56
C ALA A 86 -10.63 -6.28 -10.47
N VAL A 87 -11.43 -5.68 -9.61
CA VAL A 87 -12.84 -6.03 -9.39
C VAL A 87 -13.72 -5.10 -10.19
N PHE A 88 -14.36 -5.62 -11.25
CA PHE A 88 -15.24 -4.85 -12.14
C PHE A 88 -16.73 -5.09 -11.90
N GLY A 89 -17.07 -6.09 -11.13
CA GLY A 89 -18.45 -6.44 -10.80
C GLY A 89 -18.55 -7.07 -9.43
N ASN A 90 -19.22 -8.20 -9.31
CA ASN A 90 -19.40 -8.86 -8.03
C ASN A 90 -18.16 -9.65 -7.60
N CYS A 91 -17.81 -9.55 -6.33
CA CYS A 91 -16.75 -10.31 -5.68
C CYS A 91 -17.17 -10.59 -4.22
N GLY A 92 -18.05 -11.58 -4.03
CA GLY A 92 -18.68 -11.83 -2.73
C GLY A 92 -18.38 -13.19 -2.11
N GLY A 93 -18.50 -13.28 -0.79
CA GLY A 93 -18.27 -14.50 -0.03
C GLY A 93 -16.80 -14.94 -0.05
N GLY A 94 -16.57 -16.23 -0.26
CA GLY A 94 -15.21 -16.78 -0.38
C GLY A 94 -14.37 -16.16 -1.51
N LEU A 95 -15.03 -15.64 -2.55
CA LEU A 95 -14.35 -14.96 -3.64
C LEU A 95 -13.57 -13.71 -3.18
N ALA A 96 -14.03 -13.04 -2.15
CA ALA A 96 -13.36 -11.86 -1.59
C ALA A 96 -11.95 -12.16 -1.01
N LEU A 97 -11.61 -13.43 -0.81
CA LEU A 97 -10.25 -13.82 -0.42
C LEU A 97 -9.26 -13.72 -1.60
N ILE A 98 -9.75 -13.81 -2.84
CA ILE A 98 -8.88 -13.71 -4.03
C ILE A 98 -8.15 -12.36 -4.07
N PRO A 99 -8.82 -11.18 -4.05
CA PRO A 99 -8.12 -9.91 -3.97
C PRO A 99 -7.28 -9.76 -2.68
N ALA A 100 -7.74 -10.32 -1.55
CA ALA A 100 -6.99 -10.26 -0.29
C ALA A 100 -5.69 -11.10 -0.27
N LEU A 101 -5.55 -12.06 -1.19
CA LEU A 101 -4.35 -12.89 -1.37
C LEU A 101 -3.41 -12.35 -2.46
N THR A 102 -3.81 -11.30 -3.18
CA THR A 102 -2.96 -10.64 -4.17
C THR A 102 -2.27 -9.41 -3.60
N ASP A 103 -1.24 -8.92 -4.27
CA ASP A 103 -0.41 -7.81 -3.79
C ASP A 103 -1.10 -6.46 -3.97
N PHE A 104 -1.86 -6.30 -5.07
CA PHE A 104 -2.56 -5.05 -5.39
C PHE A 104 -3.99 -5.32 -5.85
N THR A 105 -4.91 -4.53 -5.32
CA THR A 105 -6.35 -4.62 -5.62
C THR A 105 -6.91 -3.31 -6.17
N PHE A 106 -7.44 -3.37 -7.37
CA PHE A 106 -8.17 -2.29 -8.02
C PHE A 106 -9.67 -2.56 -7.99
N MET A 107 -10.49 -1.54 -7.89
CA MET A 107 -11.95 -1.72 -7.87
C MET A 107 -12.66 -0.63 -8.66
N GLU A 108 -13.63 -1.02 -9.49
CA GLU A 108 -14.48 -0.08 -10.20
C GLU A 108 -15.43 0.61 -9.21
N GLY A 109 -15.47 1.96 -9.26
CA GLY A 109 -16.06 2.77 -8.20
C GLY A 109 -17.58 2.75 -8.08
N LYS A 110 -18.32 2.40 -9.14
CA LYS A 110 -19.79 2.57 -9.19
C LYS A 110 -20.58 1.27 -9.03
N LYS A 111 -20.18 0.23 -9.76
CA LYS A 111 -20.96 -1.03 -9.87
C LYS A 111 -20.31 -2.21 -9.14
N ALA A 112 -18.99 -2.16 -8.93
CA ALA A 112 -18.29 -3.27 -8.28
C ALA A 112 -18.69 -3.42 -6.81
N LYS A 113 -18.73 -4.66 -6.34
CA LYS A 113 -19.07 -5.02 -4.96
C LYS A 113 -18.09 -6.05 -4.43
N LEU A 114 -17.43 -5.74 -3.32
CA LEU A 114 -16.44 -6.59 -2.68
C LEU A 114 -16.81 -6.80 -1.20
N PHE A 115 -17.06 -8.05 -0.80
CA PHE A 115 -17.48 -8.37 0.57
C PHE A 115 -17.30 -9.85 0.89
N VAL A 116 -16.97 -10.16 2.13
CA VAL A 116 -17.07 -11.54 2.65
C VAL A 116 -18.52 -11.84 3.06
N ASN A 117 -19.12 -10.97 3.87
CA ASN A 117 -20.52 -11.04 4.25
C ASN A 117 -21.29 -9.89 3.60
N SER A 118 -22.41 -10.21 2.95
CA SER A 118 -23.26 -9.17 2.36
C SER A 118 -23.64 -8.10 3.40
N PRO A 119 -23.64 -6.80 3.04
CA PRO A 119 -24.08 -5.73 3.96
C PRO A 119 -25.38 -6.01 4.66
N ASN A 120 -26.35 -6.64 3.96
CA ASN A 120 -27.66 -6.99 4.49
C ASN A 120 -27.67 -8.20 5.44
N ALA A 121 -26.59 -8.96 5.48
CA ALA A 121 -26.44 -10.11 6.40
C ALA A 121 -25.72 -9.72 7.70
N LEU A 122 -25.19 -8.52 7.80
CA LEU A 122 -24.50 -8.04 8.99
C LEU A 122 -25.49 -7.68 10.10
N ALA A 123 -25.22 -8.13 11.32
CA ALA A 123 -26.06 -7.84 12.46
C ALA A 123 -26.18 -6.32 12.70
N GLY A 124 -27.40 -5.80 12.68
CA GLY A 124 -27.69 -4.38 12.89
C GLY A 124 -27.33 -3.46 11.73
N ASN A 125 -27.03 -4.00 10.57
CA ASN A 125 -26.71 -3.27 9.36
C ASN A 125 -27.59 -3.69 8.17
N ASN A 126 -27.61 -2.84 7.14
CA ASN A 126 -28.06 -3.11 5.78
C ASN A 126 -27.36 -2.15 4.82
N ALA A 127 -27.46 -2.38 3.51
CA ALA A 127 -26.78 -1.58 2.50
C ALA A 127 -27.20 -0.09 2.51
N ASP A 128 -28.46 0.22 2.83
CA ASP A 128 -28.94 1.61 2.92
C ASP A 128 -28.32 2.37 4.11
N LYS A 129 -27.96 1.63 5.17
CA LYS A 129 -27.32 2.21 6.35
C LYS A 129 -25.81 2.33 6.19
N CYS A 130 -25.16 1.27 5.74
CA CYS A 130 -23.73 1.22 5.44
C CYS A 130 -23.47 0.14 4.39
N ASP A 131 -23.13 0.55 3.17
CA ASP A 131 -22.77 -0.38 2.11
C ASP A 131 -21.32 -0.83 2.26
N THR A 132 -21.08 -1.81 3.11
CA THR A 132 -19.75 -2.38 3.36
C THR A 132 -19.16 -3.10 2.14
N ALA A 133 -19.93 -3.27 1.06
CA ALA A 133 -19.46 -3.84 -0.20
C ALA A 133 -19.02 -2.79 -1.23
N ALA A 134 -19.29 -1.50 -0.95
CA ALA A 134 -18.93 -0.41 -1.85
C ALA A 134 -17.42 -0.18 -1.92
N ALA A 135 -16.95 0.35 -3.05
CA ALA A 135 -15.55 0.64 -3.29
C ALA A 135 -14.97 1.61 -2.25
N ASP A 136 -15.72 2.67 -1.89
CA ASP A 136 -15.29 3.64 -0.87
C ASP A 136 -15.09 2.99 0.51
N PHE A 137 -15.99 2.06 0.90
CA PHE A 137 -15.79 1.34 2.17
C PHE A 137 -14.55 0.44 2.12
N GLN A 138 -14.34 -0.27 1.03
CA GLN A 138 -13.23 -1.21 0.89
C GLN A 138 -11.87 -0.50 0.74
N SER A 139 -11.85 0.69 0.15
CA SER A 139 -10.63 1.50 0.05
C SER A 139 -10.37 2.34 1.31
N GLU A 140 -11.34 3.10 1.82
CA GLU A 140 -11.11 4.06 2.90
C GLU A 140 -11.13 3.45 4.31
N LYS A 141 -11.94 2.41 4.53
CA LYS A 141 -12.19 1.84 5.87
C LYS A 141 -11.56 0.46 6.05
N ALA A 142 -11.65 -0.40 5.05
CA ALA A 142 -11.10 -1.75 5.11
C ALA A 142 -9.62 -1.82 4.71
N GLY A 143 -9.15 -0.91 3.85
CA GLY A 143 -7.77 -0.88 3.37
C GLY A 143 -7.41 -2.08 2.47
N LEU A 144 -8.41 -2.75 1.90
CA LEU A 144 -8.21 -3.88 1.00
C LEU A 144 -7.97 -3.41 -0.45
N VAL A 145 -8.63 -2.32 -0.85
CA VAL A 145 -8.56 -1.79 -2.21
C VAL A 145 -7.53 -0.67 -2.28
N ASP A 146 -6.57 -0.82 -3.17
CA ASP A 146 -5.47 0.13 -3.37
C ASP A 146 -5.89 1.33 -4.21
N VAL A 147 -6.67 1.08 -5.26
CA VAL A 147 -7.10 2.11 -6.21
C VAL A 147 -8.56 1.92 -6.61
N VAL A 148 -9.32 3.01 -6.55
CA VAL A 148 -10.70 3.10 -7.02
C VAL A 148 -10.77 4.04 -8.21
N ALA A 149 -11.25 3.54 -9.36
CA ALA A 149 -11.37 4.33 -10.57
C ALA A 149 -12.46 3.75 -11.51
N ASP A 150 -12.65 4.33 -12.68
CA ASP A 150 -13.41 3.70 -13.75
C ASP A 150 -12.60 2.59 -14.45
N GLU A 151 -13.28 1.74 -15.21
CA GLU A 151 -12.68 0.58 -15.87
C GLU A 151 -11.49 0.94 -16.78
N ALA A 152 -11.58 2.02 -17.54
CA ALA A 152 -10.52 2.42 -18.47
C ALA A 152 -9.28 2.94 -17.69
N ALA A 153 -9.51 3.72 -16.65
CA ALA A 153 -8.45 4.22 -15.77
C ALA A 153 -7.77 3.08 -15.00
N ILE A 154 -8.53 2.10 -14.48
CA ILE A 154 -7.96 0.90 -13.83
C ILE A 154 -7.02 0.16 -14.79
N LEU A 155 -7.45 -0.11 -16.01
CA LEU A 155 -6.61 -0.81 -16.99
C LEU A 155 -5.34 -0.03 -17.35
N ALA A 156 -5.42 1.31 -17.42
CA ALA A 156 -4.26 2.16 -17.65
C ALA A 156 -3.30 2.13 -16.44
N GLN A 157 -3.82 2.22 -15.23
CA GLN A 157 -3.02 2.19 -14.00
C GLN A 157 -2.38 0.82 -13.74
N ILE A 158 -3.07 -0.29 -14.06
CA ILE A 158 -2.45 -1.63 -14.03
C ILE A 158 -1.26 -1.71 -15.00
N ARG A 159 -1.38 -1.15 -16.21
CA ARG A 159 -0.28 -1.10 -17.16
C ARG A 159 0.90 -0.27 -16.62
N GLN A 160 0.61 0.86 -15.99
CA GLN A 160 1.62 1.70 -15.33
C GLN A 160 2.31 0.94 -14.21
N LEU A 161 1.54 0.30 -13.30
CA LEU A 161 2.09 -0.48 -12.20
C LEU A 161 2.98 -1.62 -12.70
N VAL A 162 2.51 -2.40 -13.68
CA VAL A 162 3.31 -3.49 -14.28
C VAL A 162 4.62 -2.97 -14.87
N SER A 163 4.64 -1.76 -15.45
CA SER A 163 5.88 -1.19 -15.97
C SER A 163 6.86 -0.73 -14.88
N MET A 164 6.39 -0.51 -13.66
CA MET A 164 7.22 -0.12 -12.52
C MET A 164 7.72 -1.31 -11.70
N LEU A 165 7.08 -2.46 -11.80
CA LEU A 165 7.43 -3.63 -11.00
C LEU A 165 8.38 -4.57 -11.74
N PRO A 166 9.32 -5.25 -11.03
CA PRO A 166 10.05 -6.37 -11.60
C PRO A 166 9.07 -7.51 -11.94
N ALA A 167 9.42 -8.35 -12.91
CA ALA A 167 8.55 -9.44 -13.35
C ALA A 167 8.41 -10.54 -12.28
N ASN A 168 9.42 -10.73 -11.44
CA ASN A 168 9.46 -11.74 -10.37
C ASN A 168 10.55 -11.38 -9.33
N ASN A 169 10.66 -12.20 -8.30
CA ASN A 169 11.60 -11.97 -7.19
C ASN A 169 13.08 -12.30 -7.51
N GLU A 170 13.36 -12.86 -8.68
CA GLU A 170 14.73 -13.12 -9.17
C GLU A 170 15.18 -12.03 -10.15
N ASP A 171 14.25 -11.17 -10.62
CA ASP A 171 14.54 -10.05 -11.49
C ASP A 171 15.20 -8.90 -10.71
N GLU A 172 16.11 -8.20 -11.37
CA GLU A 172 16.63 -6.94 -10.85
C GLU A 172 15.56 -5.85 -11.01
N ALA A 173 15.62 -4.83 -10.16
CA ALA A 173 14.76 -3.67 -10.30
C ALA A 173 14.90 -3.10 -11.72
N PHE A 174 13.75 -2.97 -12.42
CA PHE A 174 13.73 -2.58 -13.82
C PHE A 174 14.39 -1.20 -13.99
N GLU A 175 15.45 -1.13 -14.79
CA GLU A 175 16.07 0.12 -15.20
C GLU A 175 15.47 0.56 -16.52
N GLU A 176 14.78 1.69 -16.52
CA GLU A 176 14.33 2.36 -17.73
C GLU A 176 15.28 3.52 -18.04
N GLU A 177 15.54 3.79 -19.33
CA GLU A 177 16.36 4.93 -19.72
C GLU A 177 15.71 6.23 -19.23
N CYS A 178 16.40 6.93 -18.33
CA CYS A 178 15.92 8.18 -17.74
C CYS A 178 16.47 9.38 -18.51
N ALA A 179 15.56 10.24 -18.99
CA ALA A 179 15.89 11.51 -19.63
C ALA A 179 15.83 12.70 -18.67
N ASP A 180 15.43 12.51 -17.42
CA ASP A 180 15.31 13.58 -16.42
C ASP A 180 16.69 14.06 -15.93
N ASP A 181 16.81 15.34 -15.60
CA ASP A 181 18.04 15.91 -15.03
C ASP A 181 18.14 15.59 -13.54
N LEU A 182 19.00 14.64 -13.19
CA LEU A 182 19.24 14.22 -11.81
C LEU A 182 19.76 15.36 -10.90
N ASN A 183 20.26 16.44 -11.48
CA ASN A 183 20.75 17.62 -10.75
C ASN A 183 19.75 18.78 -10.77
N ARG A 184 18.53 18.58 -11.25
CA ARG A 184 17.53 19.64 -11.22
C ARG A 184 17.26 20.10 -9.79
N ALA A 185 17.28 21.40 -9.59
CA ALA A 185 16.96 22.01 -8.32
C ALA A 185 15.43 22.14 -8.19
N SER A 186 14.87 21.71 -7.07
CA SER A 186 13.47 21.88 -6.73
C SER A 186 13.32 22.77 -5.51
N ALA A 187 13.22 24.09 -5.74
CA ALA A 187 13.07 25.07 -4.66
C ALA A 187 11.74 24.89 -3.90
N GLU A 188 10.75 24.30 -4.54
CA GLU A 188 9.41 24.07 -3.98
C GLU A 188 9.37 22.90 -2.99
N LEU A 189 10.33 21.99 -3.05
CA LEU A 189 10.36 20.79 -2.22
C LEU A 189 10.31 21.10 -0.71
N ALA A 190 10.94 22.18 -0.28
CA ALA A 190 10.90 22.62 1.13
C ALA A 190 9.48 22.94 1.62
N ASN A 191 8.57 23.33 0.72
CA ASN A 191 7.18 23.66 1.05
C ASN A 191 6.25 22.44 0.99
N CYS A 192 6.71 21.31 0.49
CA CYS A 192 5.91 20.09 0.29
C CYS A 192 6.05 19.08 1.44
N THR A 193 6.74 19.42 2.52
CA THR A 193 6.97 18.47 3.64
C THR A 193 5.71 18.09 4.41
N GLY A 194 4.63 18.87 4.29
CA GLY A 194 3.32 18.54 4.84
C GLY A 194 2.59 17.47 4.04
N ASP A 195 2.59 17.62 2.71
CA ASP A 195 2.05 16.62 1.78
C ASP A 195 3.18 15.87 1.08
N THR A 196 3.53 14.73 1.62
CA THR A 196 4.65 13.93 1.13
C THR A 196 4.38 13.24 -0.19
N SER A 197 3.13 13.11 -0.64
CA SER A 197 2.84 12.61 -1.99
C SER A 197 3.28 13.62 -3.06
N ILE A 198 3.09 14.91 -2.81
CA ILE A 198 3.60 15.99 -3.67
C ILE A 198 5.12 16.02 -3.64
N ALA A 199 5.73 15.87 -2.46
CA ALA A 199 7.18 15.81 -2.33
C ALA A 199 7.78 14.65 -3.13
N LEU A 200 7.19 13.46 -3.03
CA LEU A 200 7.62 12.26 -3.75
C LEU A 200 7.44 12.41 -5.27
N SER A 201 6.31 12.95 -5.72
CA SER A 201 6.11 13.29 -7.12
C SER A 201 7.17 14.28 -7.63
N THR A 202 7.48 15.30 -6.83
CA THR A 202 8.46 16.33 -7.20
C THR A 202 9.87 15.80 -7.40
N ILE A 203 10.29 14.79 -6.63
CA ILE A 203 11.65 14.19 -6.77
C ILE A 203 11.70 13.06 -7.80
N ALA A 204 10.54 12.50 -8.18
CA ALA A 204 10.44 11.38 -9.10
C ALA A 204 10.81 11.78 -10.54
N ASP A 205 11.34 10.82 -11.30
CA ASP A 205 11.53 10.97 -12.73
C ASP A 205 10.18 11.32 -13.39
N ASP A 206 10.17 12.30 -14.28
CA ASP A 206 8.98 12.82 -14.95
C ASP A 206 7.84 13.26 -14.01
N ASN A 207 8.13 13.47 -12.73
CA ASN A 207 7.17 13.78 -11.66
C ASN A 207 6.08 12.70 -11.47
N VAL A 208 6.39 11.44 -11.76
CA VAL A 208 5.45 10.31 -11.65
C VAL A 208 5.58 9.63 -10.30
N PHE A 209 4.55 9.74 -9.48
CA PHE A 209 4.37 8.98 -8.24
C PHE A 209 3.13 8.10 -8.34
N PHE A 210 3.28 6.79 -8.13
CA PHE A 210 2.18 5.84 -8.08
C PHE A 210 1.84 5.55 -6.61
N GLU A 211 0.87 6.26 -6.05
CA GLU A 211 0.43 6.06 -4.66
C GLU A 211 -0.41 4.78 -4.54
N VAL A 212 -0.13 3.97 -3.53
CA VAL A 212 -0.83 2.72 -3.19
C VAL A 212 -1.64 2.96 -1.92
N LYS A 213 -2.93 2.56 -1.92
CA LYS A 213 -3.86 2.78 -0.79
C LYS A 213 -3.99 4.27 -0.41
N GLU A 214 -4.08 5.15 -1.39
CA GLU A 214 -4.18 6.60 -1.20
C GLU A 214 -5.33 6.98 -0.23
N ALA A 215 -6.48 6.32 -0.37
CA ALA A 215 -7.66 6.61 0.45
C ALA A 215 -7.61 6.02 1.87
N TYR A 216 -6.72 5.06 2.14
CA TYR A 216 -6.59 4.39 3.44
C TYR A 216 -5.42 4.93 4.23
N ALA A 217 -5.64 5.18 5.54
CA ALA A 217 -4.58 5.66 6.44
C ALA A 217 -3.74 6.76 5.76
N LYS A 218 -4.40 7.85 5.37
CA LYS A 218 -3.82 8.92 4.54
C LYS A 218 -2.61 9.62 5.17
N GLU A 219 -2.45 9.54 6.49
CA GLU A 219 -1.30 10.03 7.24
C GLU A 219 -0.01 9.22 6.97
N MET A 220 -0.14 8.05 6.34
CA MET A 220 0.97 7.20 5.88
C MET A 220 0.88 7.02 4.37
N VAL A 221 1.81 7.60 3.65
CA VAL A 221 1.91 7.48 2.20
C VAL A 221 2.76 6.27 1.85
N THR A 222 2.28 5.46 0.91
CA THR A 222 3.03 4.33 0.32
C THR A 222 2.87 4.36 -1.18
N GLY A 223 3.91 4.05 -1.93
CA GLY A 223 3.84 4.05 -3.40
C GLY A 223 5.21 3.93 -4.04
N PHE A 224 5.21 3.98 -5.36
CA PHE A 224 6.40 3.82 -6.17
C PHE A 224 6.76 5.09 -6.91
N VAL A 225 8.05 5.40 -6.95
CA VAL A 225 8.66 6.40 -7.84
C VAL A 225 9.72 5.72 -8.70
N ARG A 226 10.14 6.40 -9.74
CA ARG A 226 11.43 6.10 -10.38
C ARG A 226 12.43 7.18 -10.05
N LEU A 227 13.65 6.77 -9.77
CA LEU A 227 14.80 7.67 -9.59
C LEU A 227 15.91 7.16 -10.48
N ASN A 228 16.28 7.93 -11.51
CA ASN A 228 17.21 7.54 -12.55
C ASN A 228 16.84 6.22 -13.25
N GLY A 229 15.55 6.07 -13.57
CA GLY A 229 15.00 4.87 -14.20
C GLY A 229 14.77 3.67 -13.28
N GLN A 230 15.30 3.69 -12.06
CA GLN A 230 15.14 2.61 -11.10
C GLN A 230 13.89 2.80 -10.24
N THR A 231 13.09 1.76 -10.09
CA THR A 231 11.92 1.77 -9.20
C THR A 231 12.34 1.76 -7.74
N VAL A 232 11.76 2.65 -6.96
CA VAL A 232 11.98 2.80 -5.52
C VAL A 232 10.62 2.82 -4.81
N GLY A 233 10.47 1.99 -3.79
CA GLY A 233 9.32 2.02 -2.89
C GLY A 233 9.45 3.14 -1.87
N CYS A 234 8.40 3.92 -1.68
CA CYS A 234 8.38 5.06 -0.78
C CYS A 234 7.41 4.84 0.37
N VAL A 235 7.85 5.15 1.60
CA VAL A 235 7.03 5.15 2.82
C VAL A 235 7.22 6.48 3.51
N ALA A 236 6.17 7.30 3.61
CA ALA A 236 6.31 8.66 4.12
C ALA A 236 5.20 9.06 5.09
N ASN A 237 5.54 9.81 6.13
CA ASN A 237 4.53 10.41 7.01
C ASN A 237 3.97 11.67 6.35
N ARG A 238 2.64 11.81 6.29
CA ARG A 238 1.93 12.96 5.75
C ARG A 238 1.14 13.65 6.85
N SER A 239 1.23 14.96 6.93
CA SER A 239 0.49 15.77 7.91
C SER A 239 -0.59 16.65 7.29
N GLU A 240 -0.56 16.83 5.97
CA GLU A 240 -1.50 17.69 5.23
C GLU A 240 -1.83 17.04 3.89
N VAL A 241 -3.04 17.31 3.39
CA VAL A 241 -3.47 16.97 2.03
C VAL A 241 -3.93 18.25 1.36
N TYR A 242 -3.47 18.47 0.13
CA TYR A 242 -3.87 19.59 -0.71
C TYR A 242 -4.73 19.12 -1.88
N GLY A 243 -5.77 19.87 -2.20
CA GLY A 243 -6.59 19.67 -3.39
C GLY A 243 -5.91 20.17 -4.66
N GLU A 244 -6.50 19.87 -5.82
CA GLU A 244 -6.01 20.34 -7.14
C GLU A 244 -6.00 21.88 -7.25
N ASP A 245 -6.80 22.56 -6.46
CA ASP A 245 -6.86 24.02 -6.34
C ASP A 245 -5.73 24.62 -5.47
N GLY A 246 -4.88 23.76 -4.87
CA GLY A 246 -3.84 24.15 -3.93
C GLY A 246 -4.33 24.50 -2.53
N GLU A 247 -5.62 24.32 -2.23
CA GLU A 247 -6.17 24.53 -0.91
C GLU A 247 -5.98 23.29 -0.04
N LYS A 248 -5.68 23.50 1.25
CA LYS A 248 -5.52 22.40 2.20
C LYS A 248 -6.88 21.81 2.57
N THR A 249 -7.07 20.53 2.26
CA THR A 249 -8.33 19.81 2.47
C THR A 249 -8.37 19.03 3.78
N GLU A 250 -7.24 18.44 4.18
CA GLU A 250 -7.15 17.63 5.40
C GLU A 250 -5.86 17.94 6.16
N THR A 251 -5.88 17.67 7.47
CA THR A 251 -4.71 17.79 8.35
C THR A 251 -4.67 16.59 9.30
N PHE A 252 -3.49 15.99 9.46
CA PHE A 252 -3.25 14.86 10.35
C PHE A 252 -2.22 15.22 11.43
N ASP A 253 -2.36 14.61 12.58
CA ASP A 253 -1.28 14.59 13.55
C ASP A 253 -0.09 13.78 13.00
N SER A 254 1.13 14.27 13.23
CA SER A 254 2.36 13.55 12.86
C SER A 254 2.61 12.41 13.86
N VAL A 255 1.75 11.39 13.88
CA VAL A 255 1.82 10.23 14.78
C VAL A 255 1.64 8.93 14.01
N LEU A 256 2.19 7.84 14.52
CA LEU A 256 1.95 6.51 13.97
C LEU A 256 0.60 5.98 14.44
N THR A 257 -0.25 5.59 13.50
CA THR A 257 -1.52 4.94 13.75
C THR A 257 -1.41 3.43 13.50
N PRO A 258 -2.29 2.59 14.07
CA PRO A 258 -2.31 1.17 13.74
C PRO A 258 -2.49 0.89 12.24
N ALA A 259 -3.41 1.62 11.60
CA ALA A 259 -3.71 1.47 10.18
C ALA A 259 -2.53 1.88 9.29
N GLY A 260 -1.89 3.02 9.58
CA GLY A 260 -0.70 3.47 8.86
C GLY A 260 0.47 2.51 9.01
N CYS A 261 0.68 1.95 10.22
CA CYS A 261 1.72 0.93 10.44
C CYS A 261 1.44 -0.37 9.68
N GLU A 262 0.19 -0.83 9.61
CA GLU A 262 -0.19 -2.03 8.86
C GLU A 262 0.01 -1.80 7.35
N LYS A 263 -0.45 -0.67 6.80
CA LYS A 263 -0.25 -0.25 5.41
C LYS A 263 1.24 -0.25 5.03
N ALA A 264 2.07 0.41 5.83
CA ALA A 264 3.51 0.47 5.59
C ALA A 264 4.19 -0.90 5.69
N THR A 265 3.78 -1.74 6.65
CA THR A 265 4.31 -3.09 6.83
C THR A 265 4.08 -3.95 5.59
N GLU A 266 2.86 -4.00 5.07
CA GLU A 266 2.51 -4.74 3.86
C GLU A 266 3.35 -4.27 2.67
N PHE A 267 3.46 -2.96 2.49
CA PHE A 267 4.21 -2.36 1.39
C PHE A 267 5.71 -2.64 1.46
N ILE A 268 6.33 -2.53 2.63
CA ILE A 268 7.77 -2.83 2.82
C ILE A 268 8.04 -4.31 2.57
N THR A 269 7.17 -5.20 3.05
CA THR A 269 7.29 -6.64 2.83
C THR A 269 7.23 -6.99 1.34
N PHE A 270 6.35 -6.30 0.59
CA PHE A 270 6.31 -6.43 -0.87
C PHE A 270 7.61 -5.94 -1.52
N CYS A 271 8.10 -4.75 -1.15
CA CYS A 271 9.33 -4.21 -1.69
C CYS A 271 10.54 -5.15 -1.45
N ASP A 272 10.65 -5.70 -0.25
CA ASP A 272 11.72 -6.65 0.09
C ASP A 272 11.63 -7.93 -0.73
N ALA A 273 10.43 -8.50 -0.88
CA ALA A 273 10.22 -9.71 -1.68
C ALA A 273 10.62 -9.55 -3.16
N PHE A 274 10.50 -8.34 -3.69
CA PHE A 274 10.77 -8.05 -5.11
C PHE A 274 12.02 -7.18 -5.35
N ASN A 275 12.96 -7.15 -4.41
CA ASN A 275 14.25 -6.45 -4.52
C ASN A 275 14.12 -4.93 -4.81
N ILE A 276 13.03 -4.29 -4.37
CA ILE A 276 12.78 -2.86 -4.58
C ILE A 276 13.36 -2.07 -3.41
N PRO A 277 14.34 -1.18 -3.62
CA PRO A 277 14.87 -0.31 -2.56
C PRO A 277 13.79 0.55 -1.91
N VAL A 278 13.96 0.90 -0.64
CA VAL A 278 12.98 1.68 0.12
C VAL A 278 13.53 3.04 0.54
N LEU A 279 12.80 4.09 0.15
CA LEU A 279 13.00 5.47 0.63
C LEU A 279 11.92 5.80 1.66
N SER A 280 12.29 6.26 2.85
CA SER A 280 11.33 6.80 3.81
C SER A 280 11.52 8.29 4.06
N LEU A 281 10.40 9.03 4.13
CA LEU A 281 10.35 10.42 4.55
C LEU A 281 9.71 10.49 5.94
N THR A 282 10.49 10.84 6.96
CA THR A 282 10.06 10.74 8.35
C THR A 282 9.67 12.12 8.91
N ASN A 283 8.42 12.20 9.39
CA ASN A 283 7.92 13.30 10.20
C ASN A 283 6.97 12.73 11.27
N VAL A 284 7.52 12.34 12.44
CA VAL A 284 6.77 11.65 13.48
C VAL A 284 7.13 12.15 14.87
N LYS A 285 6.10 12.46 15.68
CA LYS A 285 6.27 12.96 17.07
C LYS A 285 5.87 11.95 18.14
N GLY A 286 5.32 10.78 17.75
CA GLY A 286 4.85 9.78 18.70
C GLY A 286 3.85 8.80 18.08
N TYR A 287 3.03 8.21 18.94
CA TYR A 287 1.97 7.26 18.58
C TYR A 287 0.60 7.89 18.79
N GLU A 288 -0.40 7.44 18.04
CA GLU A 288 -1.78 7.85 18.24
C GLU A 288 -2.28 7.44 19.63
N ALA A 289 -2.75 8.44 20.40
CA ALA A 289 -3.16 8.27 21.80
C ALA A 289 -4.69 8.19 21.93
N THR A 290 -5.33 7.14 21.40
CA THR A 290 -6.75 6.85 21.54
C THR A 290 -6.99 5.48 22.14
N LEU A 291 -8.17 5.26 22.77
CA LEU A 291 -8.55 3.94 23.30
C LEU A 291 -8.65 2.87 22.19
N CYS A 292 -9.01 3.27 20.97
CA CYS A 292 -9.09 2.37 19.82
C CYS A 292 -7.70 1.97 19.35
N SER A 293 -6.80 2.94 19.25
CA SER A 293 -5.40 2.73 18.89
C SER A 293 -4.68 1.86 19.90
N GLU A 294 -4.81 2.16 21.20
CA GLU A 294 -4.12 1.44 22.28
C GLU A 294 -4.34 -0.09 22.24
N LYS A 295 -5.47 -0.56 21.73
CA LYS A 295 -5.75 -1.99 21.57
C LYS A 295 -4.87 -2.67 20.52
N LYS A 296 -4.28 -1.92 19.59
CA LYS A 296 -3.61 -2.45 18.39
C LYS A 296 -2.22 -1.89 18.15
N ILE A 297 -1.94 -0.66 18.62
CA ILE A 297 -0.75 0.12 18.22
C ILE A 297 0.56 -0.63 18.50
N ALA A 298 0.71 -1.21 19.68
CA ALA A 298 1.95 -1.92 20.04
C ALA A 298 2.27 -3.06 19.08
N LYS A 299 1.24 -3.84 18.65
CA LYS A 299 1.41 -4.94 17.70
C LYS A 299 1.64 -4.44 16.27
N ALA A 300 0.95 -3.39 15.86
CA ALA A 300 1.11 -2.81 14.53
C ALA A 300 2.52 -2.18 14.36
N VAL A 301 2.98 -1.43 15.36
CA VAL A 301 4.34 -0.86 15.38
C VAL A 301 5.41 -1.94 15.42
N ALA A 302 5.20 -3.03 16.20
CA ALA A 302 6.13 -4.15 16.21
C ALA A 302 6.27 -4.82 14.84
N LYS A 303 5.17 -4.98 14.09
CA LYS A 303 5.20 -5.49 12.71
C LYS A 303 5.96 -4.54 11.77
N LEU A 304 5.71 -3.23 11.87
CA LEU A 304 6.43 -2.22 11.09
C LEU A 304 7.93 -2.26 11.38
N THR A 305 8.29 -2.32 12.66
CA THR A 305 9.69 -2.44 13.07
C THR A 305 10.33 -3.71 12.52
N TYR A 306 9.60 -4.84 12.58
CA TYR A 306 10.06 -6.11 12.02
C TYR A 306 10.27 -6.00 10.51
N ALA A 307 9.32 -5.43 9.78
CA ALA A 307 9.42 -5.27 8.32
C ALA A 307 10.66 -4.46 7.91
N PHE A 308 10.92 -3.32 8.57
CA PHE A 308 12.14 -2.55 8.29
C PHE A 308 13.43 -3.28 8.72
N ALA A 309 13.41 -3.97 9.84
CA ALA A 309 14.61 -4.65 10.34
C ALA A 309 14.97 -5.90 9.53
N ASP A 310 13.97 -6.62 9.07
CA ASP A 310 14.12 -7.87 8.30
C ASP A 310 14.42 -7.61 6.83
N ALA A 311 13.94 -6.49 6.27
CA ALA A 311 14.12 -6.14 4.88
C ALA A 311 15.61 -6.07 4.49
N THR A 312 15.95 -6.81 3.43
CA THR A 312 17.32 -6.96 2.91
C THR A 312 17.68 -5.95 1.83
N VAL A 313 16.67 -5.28 1.26
CA VAL A 313 16.84 -4.25 0.23
C VAL A 313 17.51 -2.98 0.78
N PRO A 314 18.19 -2.18 -0.06
CA PRO A 314 18.72 -0.88 0.36
C PRO A 314 17.63 0.01 0.95
N LYS A 315 17.92 0.62 2.10
CA LYS A 315 16.99 1.47 2.84
C LYS A 315 17.60 2.83 3.14
N VAL A 316 16.93 3.88 2.68
CA VAL A 316 17.32 5.27 2.94
C VAL A 316 16.21 5.97 3.72
N ASN A 317 16.56 6.73 4.74
CA ASN A 317 15.62 7.55 5.49
C ASN A 317 16.01 9.03 5.42
N VAL A 318 15.04 9.89 5.15
CA VAL A 318 15.20 11.34 5.22
C VAL A 318 14.23 11.89 6.28
N VAL A 319 14.78 12.48 7.33
CA VAL A 319 13.98 13.18 8.34
C VAL A 319 13.63 14.56 7.79
N ILE A 320 12.35 14.77 7.50
CA ILE A 320 11.84 16.00 6.87
C ILE A 320 11.17 16.97 7.85
N GLY A 321 11.03 16.57 9.11
CA GLY A 321 10.38 17.35 10.15
C GLY A 321 10.72 16.82 11.54
N LYS A 322 9.73 16.34 12.27
CA LYS A 322 9.92 15.79 13.62
C LYS A 322 10.33 14.33 13.58
N ALA A 323 11.22 13.96 14.51
CA ALA A 323 11.69 12.59 14.69
C ALA A 323 11.87 12.31 16.19
N PHE A 324 10.78 11.97 16.90
CA PHE A 324 10.78 11.86 18.35
C PHE A 324 10.55 10.45 18.84
N GLY A 325 11.35 10.07 19.83
CA GLY A 325 11.21 8.86 20.64
C GLY A 325 11.27 7.56 19.83
N SER A 326 10.64 6.52 20.36
CA SER A 326 10.61 5.21 19.71
C SER A 326 9.78 5.17 18.42
N ALA A 327 8.87 6.12 18.22
CA ALA A 327 8.13 6.24 16.97
C ALA A 327 9.08 6.58 15.80
N TYR A 328 10.04 7.48 16.01
CA TYR A 328 11.11 7.71 15.04
C TYR A 328 11.98 6.47 14.83
N VAL A 329 12.35 5.78 15.92
CA VAL A 329 13.19 4.58 15.81
C VAL A 329 12.59 3.55 14.86
N THR A 330 11.26 3.35 14.89
CA THR A 330 10.55 2.38 14.06
C THR A 330 10.35 2.82 12.60
N MET A 331 10.51 4.12 12.31
CA MET A 331 10.41 4.68 10.96
C MET A 331 11.78 4.64 10.25
N ASN A 332 12.27 3.44 9.95
CA ASN A 332 13.50 3.22 9.18
C ASN A 332 14.70 4.01 9.73
N SER A 333 14.90 4.01 11.05
CA SER A 333 16.06 4.66 11.63
C SER A 333 17.35 3.87 11.38
N LYS A 334 18.51 4.51 11.58
CA LYS A 334 19.81 3.83 11.55
C LYS A 334 19.89 2.63 12.50
N ALA A 335 19.23 2.73 13.66
CA ALA A 335 19.21 1.67 14.66
C ALA A 335 18.39 0.44 14.25
N VAL A 336 17.44 0.60 13.32
CA VAL A 336 16.60 -0.48 12.79
C VAL A 336 17.09 -0.97 11.42
N GLY A 337 18.26 -0.50 10.98
CA GLY A 337 18.94 -1.05 9.80
C GLY A 337 18.85 -0.19 8.54
N ALA A 338 18.49 1.09 8.62
CA ALA A 338 18.64 1.99 7.48
C ALA A 338 20.13 2.10 7.08
N ASP A 339 20.42 1.97 5.79
CA ASP A 339 21.78 2.08 5.27
C ASP A 339 22.28 3.52 5.36
N MET A 340 21.41 4.47 5.00
CA MET A 340 21.71 5.91 5.10
C MET A 340 20.55 6.66 5.74
N VAL A 341 20.89 7.65 6.57
CA VAL A 341 19.92 8.55 7.18
C VAL A 341 20.38 9.98 6.98
N TYR A 342 19.49 10.79 6.42
CA TYR A 342 19.69 12.22 6.21
C TYR A 342 18.64 12.99 7.00
N ALA A 343 18.90 14.25 7.25
CA ALA A 343 17.95 15.16 7.89
C ALA A 343 17.97 16.52 7.20
N TRP A 344 16.81 17.13 7.10
CA TRP A 344 16.69 18.52 6.67
C TRP A 344 17.27 19.45 7.72
N PRO A 345 17.74 20.66 7.33
CA PRO A 345 18.41 21.57 8.27
C PRO A 345 17.54 22.02 9.46
N ASP A 346 16.23 22.02 9.29
CA ASP A 346 15.21 22.39 10.28
C ASP A 346 14.54 21.18 10.96
N ALA A 347 15.04 19.97 10.70
CA ALA A 347 14.52 18.77 11.32
C ALA A 347 14.81 18.74 12.84
N GLU A 348 13.81 18.34 13.62
CA GLU A 348 13.90 18.20 15.08
C GLU A 348 14.01 16.72 15.46
N ILE A 349 15.15 16.32 16.00
CA ILE A 349 15.41 14.92 16.38
C ILE A 349 15.65 14.85 17.89
N GLY A 350 14.91 14.01 18.61
CA GLY A 350 15.05 13.90 20.05
C GLY A 350 14.25 12.78 20.68
N MET A 351 14.33 12.68 22.00
CA MET A 351 13.51 11.72 22.76
C MET A 351 12.05 12.12 22.82
N MET A 352 11.76 13.42 22.85
CA MET A 352 10.45 14.03 22.86
C MET A 352 10.57 15.53 22.54
N ASP A 353 9.45 16.20 22.39
CA ASP A 353 9.39 17.66 22.28
C ASP A 353 10.13 18.36 23.44
N ALA A 354 10.90 19.40 23.12
CA ALA A 354 11.74 20.11 24.10
C ALA A 354 10.96 20.65 25.29
N ASN A 355 9.75 21.21 25.03
CA ASN A 355 8.89 21.72 26.12
C ASN A 355 8.38 20.62 27.06
N GLN A 356 8.10 19.43 26.52
CA GLN A 356 7.71 18.27 27.32
C GLN A 356 8.89 17.74 28.12
N ALA A 357 10.07 17.65 27.51
CA ALA A 357 11.30 17.23 28.18
C ALA A 357 11.63 18.17 29.34
N ALA A 358 11.60 19.47 29.10
CA ALA A 358 11.85 20.47 30.14
C ALA A 358 10.88 20.36 31.33
N LYS A 359 9.57 20.18 31.07
CA LYS A 359 8.57 19.96 32.13
C LYS A 359 8.81 18.71 32.96
N ILE A 360 9.33 17.64 32.37
CA ILE A 360 9.62 16.39 33.07
C ILE A 360 10.92 16.51 33.84
N MET A 361 11.99 17.01 33.22
CA MET A 361 13.31 17.11 33.83
C MET A 361 13.38 18.16 34.93
N TYR A 362 12.60 19.20 34.82
CA TYR A 362 12.57 20.34 35.77
C TYR A 362 11.20 20.50 36.43
N ALA A 363 10.52 19.38 36.74
CA ALA A 363 9.14 19.37 37.25
C ALA A 363 8.94 20.22 38.52
N ASP A 364 10.01 20.35 39.36
CA ASP A 364 9.99 21.12 40.58
C ASP A 364 10.46 22.60 40.41
N ALA A 365 10.81 22.99 39.16
CA ALA A 365 11.26 24.34 38.85
C ALA A 365 10.10 25.29 38.58
N ASP A 366 10.32 26.60 38.71
CA ASP A 366 9.34 27.58 38.31
C ASP A 366 9.20 27.68 36.78
N ALA A 367 8.08 28.29 36.33
CA ALA A 367 7.74 28.39 34.91
C ALA A 367 8.78 29.20 34.10
N ALA A 368 9.53 30.11 34.72
CA ALA A 368 10.56 30.90 34.05
C ALA A 368 11.78 30.00 33.74
N THR A 369 12.23 29.24 34.72
CA THR A 369 13.33 28.26 34.61
C THR A 369 13.00 27.18 33.57
N ILE A 370 11.76 26.65 33.54
CA ILE A 370 11.32 25.66 32.55
C ILE A 370 11.38 26.22 31.13
N ARG A 371 11.08 27.51 30.94
CA ARG A 371 11.13 28.15 29.61
C ARG A 371 12.55 28.47 29.14
N GLU A 372 13.48 28.65 30.05
CA GLU A 372 14.88 28.96 29.76
C GLU A 372 15.66 27.68 29.34
N LYS A 373 15.24 26.53 29.83
CA LYS A 373 15.86 25.22 29.58
C LYS A 373 15.24 24.53 28.36
#